data_cb111eb8a0bf84cb25b24fc7e46c27ab
#
_entry.id   cb111eb8a0bf84cb25b24fc7e46c27ab
#
_cell.length_a   1.000
_cell.length_b   1.000
_cell.length_c   1.000
_cell.angle_alpha   90.00
_cell.angle_beta   90.00
_cell.angle_gamma   90.00
#
_symmetry.space_group_name_H-M   'P 1'
#
loop_
_entity.id
_entity.type
_entity.pdbx_description
1 polymer ?
#
loop_
_entity_poly.entity_id
_entity_poly.type
_entity_poly.pdbx_seq_one_letter_code
_entity_poly.pdbx_strand_id
1 'polypeptide(L)'
;MVKESLHFYMKNAGFLLFLIFLQKNGWQGVTFHIYYAKIGIVILDRGAVIMSENENLTEKDTEVVSKNFIEQIIDKDLAEGVYDTVHTRFPPEPNGYLHIGHAKSILLNYGLAKEYGGKFNMRFDDTNPTKERVEFVESIKEDIKWLGADWEDRLFFASNYFGQMYEAAVKLIKKGKAYVSDLSAEQIREYRGTLTEPGKDDPSCNRSVEENLKLFEDMKNGVYQDGEKVLRARIDMASPNINMRDPVIYRVAHMTHHNTGDTWCIYPMYDFAHPIEDAIEGITHSICTLEFEDHRPLYDWVVRELEYPHPPKQIEFAKLYLTNVVTGKRYIKKLVEEGIVDGWDDPRLVSIAALRRRGFTPSSIQKFVELCGVSKSNSSVDYAMLEYCIREDLKLSRPRMMAVLDPIKLVIDNYPEGQVEMLDVSNNLENEELGTRQVPFGRELYIDREDFMEEPPKKYFRLFPGNEVRLMNAYFVTCTSFVKDENGKVTEVHCTYDPETKCGTGFTGRKVKGTIHWVPAAQAVKAEVRLYENIIDEEKGVYNEDGSLNLNPNSLTVLKDCYVEPALADAKAYDSFQFVRQGFFCVDAKDSKEGALVFNRIVSLKSSYVLPK
;
A
#
# COMPACT_ATOMS: atom_id res chain seq x y z
N MET A 1 -37.31 -11.08 -28.95
CA MET A 1 -38.03 -12.37 -29.12
C MET A 1 -37.27 -13.56 -28.50
N VAL A 2 -36.03 -13.89 -28.86
CA VAL A 2 -35.34 -15.07 -28.29
C VAL A 2 -35.06 -14.94 -26.78
N LYS A 3 -34.68 -13.79 -26.29
CA LYS A 3 -34.44 -13.56 -24.86
C LYS A 3 -35.69 -13.61 -23.98
N GLU A 4 -36.80 -13.12 -24.48
CA GLU A 4 -38.07 -13.11 -23.76
C GLU A 4 -38.72 -14.49 -23.73
N SER A 5 -38.61 -15.28 -24.82
CA SER A 5 -39.04 -16.65 -24.87
C SER A 5 -38.25 -17.58 -23.94
N LEU A 6 -36.93 -17.34 -23.82
CA LEU A 6 -36.05 -18.06 -22.89
C LEU A 6 -36.44 -17.83 -21.43
N HIS A 7 -36.78 -16.59 -21.07
CA HIS A 7 -37.16 -16.21 -19.71
C HIS A 7 -38.52 -16.80 -19.31
N PHE A 8 -39.48 -16.88 -20.27
CA PHE A 8 -40.77 -17.48 -20.07
C PHE A 8 -40.69 -19.00 -19.84
N TYR A 9 -39.87 -19.72 -20.60
CA TYR A 9 -39.68 -21.16 -20.44
C TYR A 9 -38.98 -21.56 -19.14
N MET A 10 -37.97 -20.80 -18.72
CA MET A 10 -37.28 -21.06 -17.45
C MET A 10 -38.15 -20.85 -16.21
N LYS A 11 -39.18 -20.00 -16.30
CA LYS A 11 -40.05 -19.67 -15.18
C LYS A 11 -41.22 -20.66 -14.98
N ASN A 12 -41.66 -21.33 -16.05
CA ASN A 12 -42.95 -22.06 -16.04
C ASN A 12 -42.86 -23.58 -16.27
N ALA A 13 -41.74 -24.14 -16.76
CA ALA A 13 -41.74 -25.54 -17.24
C ALA A 13 -40.62 -26.44 -16.68
N GLY A 14 -39.79 -25.94 -15.75
CA GLY A 14 -38.72 -26.73 -15.16
C GLY A 14 -37.56 -27.07 -16.09
N PHE A 15 -36.42 -27.36 -15.50
CA PHE A 15 -35.12 -27.55 -16.16
C PHE A 15 -35.07 -28.67 -17.22
N LEU A 16 -35.85 -29.72 -17.06
CA LEU A 16 -35.88 -30.85 -17.97
C LEU A 16 -36.43 -30.49 -19.36
N LEU A 17 -37.41 -29.63 -19.43
CA LEU A 17 -37.99 -29.15 -20.70
C LEU A 17 -37.03 -28.19 -21.43
N PHE A 18 -36.19 -27.47 -20.71
CA PHE A 18 -35.17 -26.63 -21.30
C PHE A 18 -34.04 -27.43 -21.96
N LEU A 19 -33.60 -28.52 -21.36
CA LEU A 19 -32.63 -29.45 -21.95
C LEU A 19 -33.16 -30.13 -23.22
N ILE A 20 -34.43 -30.56 -23.23
CA ILE A 20 -35.09 -31.14 -24.41
C ILE A 20 -35.23 -30.09 -25.51
N PHE A 21 -35.46 -28.83 -25.20
CA PHE A 21 -35.53 -27.73 -26.15
C PHE A 21 -34.17 -27.46 -26.83
N LEU A 22 -33.07 -27.46 -26.06
CA LEU A 22 -31.71 -27.29 -26.60
C LEU A 22 -31.31 -28.45 -27.53
N GLN A 23 -31.65 -29.69 -27.17
CA GLN A 23 -31.33 -30.87 -27.95
C GLN A 23 -32.10 -30.95 -29.29
N LYS A 24 -33.35 -30.47 -29.31
CA LYS A 24 -34.17 -30.41 -30.51
C LYS A 24 -33.78 -29.32 -31.51
N ASN A 25 -33.09 -28.26 -31.07
CA ASN A 25 -32.74 -27.13 -31.93
C ASN A 25 -31.28 -27.13 -32.41
N GLY A 26 -30.54 -28.22 -32.22
CA GLY A 26 -29.22 -28.44 -32.86
C GLY A 26 -28.11 -27.51 -32.36
N TRP A 27 -28.22 -26.98 -31.17
CA TRP A 27 -27.19 -26.11 -30.56
C TRP A 27 -26.05 -26.98 -30.03
N GLN A 28 -25.03 -27.21 -30.84
CA GLN A 28 -23.79 -27.85 -30.44
C GLN A 28 -22.69 -26.78 -30.32
N GLY A 29 -22.02 -26.71 -29.18
CA GLY A 29 -20.77 -25.95 -29.00
C GLY A 29 -20.84 -24.62 -28.28
N VAL A 30 -21.83 -24.40 -27.42
CA VAL A 30 -21.85 -23.20 -26.55
C VAL A 30 -21.77 -23.62 -25.07
N THR A 31 -20.71 -23.22 -24.37
CA THR A 31 -20.54 -23.50 -22.95
C THR A 31 -21.37 -22.49 -22.15
N PHE A 32 -22.37 -22.97 -21.43
CA PHE A 32 -23.14 -22.13 -20.49
C PHE A 32 -22.77 -22.48 -19.05
N HIS A 33 -22.39 -21.50 -18.28
CA HIS A 33 -22.24 -21.63 -16.84
C HIS A 33 -23.56 -21.17 -16.18
N ILE A 34 -24.31 -22.11 -15.61
CA ILE A 34 -25.56 -21.81 -14.89
C ILE A 34 -25.40 -22.29 -13.45
N TYR A 35 -25.44 -21.35 -12.52
CA TYR A 35 -25.46 -21.63 -11.09
C TYR A 35 -26.92 -21.68 -10.61
N TYR A 36 -27.32 -22.76 -9.94
CA TYR A 36 -28.57 -22.82 -9.19
C TYR A 36 -28.36 -23.49 -7.83
N ALA A 37 -28.83 -22.83 -6.79
CA ALA A 37 -28.48 -23.02 -5.38
C ALA A 37 -29.05 -24.27 -4.69
N LYS A 38 -29.55 -25.29 -5.36
CA LYS A 38 -30.09 -26.49 -4.69
C LYS A 38 -29.84 -27.85 -5.36
N ILE A 39 -29.23 -27.92 -6.53
CA ILE A 39 -28.89 -29.20 -7.16
C ILE A 39 -27.57 -29.00 -7.91
N GLY A 40 -26.49 -29.66 -7.46
CA GLY A 40 -25.19 -29.58 -8.11
C GLY A 40 -25.20 -30.35 -9.42
N ILE A 41 -25.18 -29.63 -10.56
CA ILE A 41 -24.98 -30.23 -11.89
C ILE A 41 -23.69 -29.64 -12.45
N VAL A 42 -22.69 -30.49 -12.65
CA VAL A 42 -21.46 -30.15 -13.38
C VAL A 42 -21.60 -30.66 -14.81
N ILE A 43 -21.57 -29.74 -15.78
CA ILE A 43 -21.55 -30.10 -17.19
C ILE A 43 -20.11 -30.00 -17.68
N LEU A 44 -19.48 -31.14 -17.90
CA LEU A 44 -18.21 -31.26 -18.58
C LEU A 44 -18.43 -31.49 -20.09
N ASP A 45 -17.48 -31.14 -20.90
CA ASP A 45 -17.51 -31.02 -22.37
C ASP A 45 -17.97 -32.29 -23.15
N ARG A 46 -18.32 -33.39 -22.48
CA ARG A 46 -18.81 -34.66 -23.10
C ARG A 46 -19.81 -35.46 -22.24
N GLY A 47 -20.68 -34.86 -21.49
CA GLY A 47 -21.76 -35.59 -20.82
C GLY A 47 -22.21 -34.98 -19.49
N ALA A 48 -23.50 -35.13 -19.17
CA ALA A 48 -24.07 -34.73 -17.88
C ALA A 48 -23.93 -35.89 -16.89
N VAL A 49 -23.34 -35.65 -15.72
CA VAL A 49 -23.36 -36.58 -14.58
C VAL A 49 -24.31 -36.03 -13.55
N ILE A 50 -25.36 -36.82 -13.22
CA ILE A 50 -26.29 -36.50 -12.12
C ILE A 50 -25.72 -37.19 -10.88
N MET A 51 -25.36 -36.42 -9.88
CA MET A 51 -24.99 -36.94 -8.56
C MET A 51 -26.21 -36.89 -7.64
N SER A 52 -26.47 -38.00 -6.94
CA SER A 52 -27.60 -38.18 -6.04
C SER A 52 -27.37 -37.45 -4.69
N GLU A 53 -28.46 -37.14 -4.02
CA GLU A 53 -28.61 -36.27 -2.84
C GLU A 53 -27.90 -36.69 -1.54
N ASN A 54 -26.89 -37.56 -1.55
CA ASN A 54 -26.32 -38.09 -0.30
C ASN A 54 -24.78 -38.13 -0.26
N GLU A 55 -24.11 -37.03 -0.58
CA GLU A 55 -22.73 -36.83 -0.10
C GLU A 55 -22.57 -35.41 0.43
N ASN A 56 -22.25 -35.29 1.71
CA ASN A 56 -21.87 -34.03 2.36
C ASN A 56 -20.57 -33.52 1.71
N LEU A 57 -20.69 -32.76 0.65
CA LEU A 57 -19.62 -31.91 0.16
C LEU A 57 -19.56 -30.71 1.10
N THR A 58 -18.60 -30.70 2.00
CA THR A 58 -18.17 -29.47 2.67
C THR A 58 -17.81 -28.47 1.56
N GLU A 59 -18.59 -27.38 1.47
CA GLU A 59 -18.31 -26.22 0.64
C GLU A 59 -16.92 -25.67 1.03
N LYS A 60 -15.88 -26.12 0.33
CA LYS A 60 -14.79 -25.27 -0.04
C LYS A 60 -15.11 -24.82 -1.45
N ASP A 61 -15.74 -23.67 -1.55
CA ASP A 61 -15.77 -22.90 -2.79
C ASP A 61 -14.32 -22.66 -3.21
N THR A 62 -13.81 -23.53 -4.06
CA THR A 62 -12.67 -23.19 -4.88
C THR A 62 -13.22 -22.25 -5.95
N GLU A 63 -13.37 -20.95 -5.63
CA GLU A 63 -13.28 -19.95 -6.66
C GLU A 63 -12.02 -20.26 -7.45
N VAL A 64 -12.16 -20.63 -8.71
CA VAL A 64 -11.02 -20.72 -9.63
C VAL A 64 -10.59 -19.27 -9.84
N VAL A 65 -9.73 -18.79 -8.97
CA VAL A 65 -9.11 -17.47 -9.10
C VAL A 65 -8.35 -17.52 -10.41
N SER A 66 -8.77 -16.71 -11.37
CA SER A 66 -8.12 -16.61 -12.68
C SER A 66 -6.67 -16.15 -12.45
N LYS A 67 -5.72 -17.03 -12.78
CA LYS A 67 -4.28 -16.74 -12.68
C LYS A 67 -3.93 -15.51 -13.52
N ASN A 68 -3.14 -14.61 -12.95
CA ASN A 68 -2.61 -13.47 -13.68
C ASN A 68 -1.54 -13.93 -14.70
N PHE A 69 -1.14 -13.03 -15.59
CA PHE A 69 -0.23 -13.39 -16.69
C PHE A 69 1.18 -13.82 -16.21
N ILE A 70 1.64 -13.37 -15.04
CA ILE A 70 2.94 -13.79 -14.48
C ILE A 70 2.83 -15.23 -13.97
N GLU A 71 1.78 -15.56 -13.24
CA GLU A 71 1.50 -16.93 -12.79
C GLU A 71 1.38 -17.90 -13.99
N GLN A 72 0.73 -17.48 -15.09
CA GLN A 72 0.65 -18.27 -16.31
C GLN A 72 2.04 -18.51 -16.96
N ILE A 73 2.93 -17.51 -16.92
CA ILE A 73 4.32 -17.66 -17.40
C ILE A 73 5.08 -18.63 -16.50
N ILE A 74 4.97 -18.49 -15.18
CA ILE A 74 5.62 -19.36 -14.20
C ILE A 74 5.15 -20.80 -14.37
N ASP A 75 3.84 -21.04 -14.45
CA ASP A 75 3.27 -22.37 -14.67
C ASP A 75 3.82 -23.03 -15.92
N LYS A 76 3.92 -22.26 -17.02
CA LYS A 76 4.48 -22.74 -18.27
C LYS A 76 5.96 -23.09 -18.13
N ASP A 77 6.75 -22.20 -17.55
CA ASP A 77 8.20 -22.39 -17.40
C ASP A 77 8.52 -23.61 -16.51
N LEU A 78 7.74 -23.85 -15.45
CA LEU A 78 7.84 -25.05 -14.61
C LEU A 78 7.40 -26.31 -15.34
N ALA A 79 6.28 -26.27 -16.07
CA ALA A 79 5.76 -27.44 -16.82
C ALA A 79 6.69 -27.85 -17.97
N GLU A 80 7.37 -26.91 -18.62
CA GLU A 80 8.33 -27.14 -19.69
C GLU A 80 9.74 -27.49 -19.16
N GLY A 81 9.94 -27.46 -17.84
CA GLY A 81 11.24 -27.74 -17.20
C GLY A 81 12.32 -26.67 -17.48
N VAL A 82 11.90 -25.44 -17.78
CA VAL A 82 12.82 -24.30 -17.93
C VAL A 82 13.48 -23.99 -16.58
N TYR A 83 12.69 -24.07 -15.50
CA TYR A 83 13.13 -23.96 -14.13
C TYR A 83 12.52 -25.05 -13.27
N ASP A 84 13.25 -25.47 -12.23
CA ASP A 84 12.77 -26.47 -11.25
C ASP A 84 12.09 -25.82 -10.04
N THR A 85 12.20 -24.51 -9.88
CA THR A 85 11.70 -23.74 -8.73
C THR A 85 11.40 -22.29 -9.13
N VAL A 86 10.71 -21.57 -8.25
CA VAL A 86 10.48 -20.13 -8.39
C VAL A 86 11.39 -19.39 -7.42
N HIS A 87 12.26 -18.53 -7.93
CA HIS A 87 13.14 -17.71 -7.13
C HIS A 87 13.02 -16.26 -7.59
N THR A 88 12.45 -15.42 -6.72
CA THR A 88 12.20 -14.01 -6.99
C THR A 88 13.03 -13.12 -6.06
N ARG A 89 13.03 -11.82 -6.30
CA ARG A 89 13.73 -10.86 -5.45
C ARG A 89 13.06 -9.48 -5.47
N PHE A 90 13.34 -8.69 -4.43
CA PHE A 90 13.07 -7.25 -4.40
C PHE A 90 14.40 -6.50 -4.25
N PRO A 91 14.84 -5.70 -5.28
CA PRO A 91 16.14 -5.06 -5.30
C PRO A 91 16.05 -3.52 -5.17
N PRO A 92 15.71 -2.95 -4.01
CA PRO A 92 15.64 -1.50 -3.88
C PRO A 92 17.02 -0.84 -3.84
N GLU A 93 17.16 0.35 -4.45
CA GLU A 93 18.27 1.25 -4.15
C GLU A 93 18.10 1.83 -2.73
N PRO A 94 19.17 1.84 -1.86
CA PRO A 94 19.08 2.42 -0.51
C PRO A 94 19.22 3.95 -0.53
N ASN A 95 18.34 4.64 -1.28
CA ASN A 95 18.40 6.07 -1.57
C ASN A 95 17.12 6.83 -1.14
N GLY A 96 16.27 6.23 -0.29
CA GLY A 96 15.05 6.82 0.25
C GLY A 96 14.08 5.80 0.80
N TYR A 97 13.02 6.30 1.43
CA TYR A 97 11.95 5.49 2.00
C TYR A 97 11.11 4.79 0.92
N LEU A 98 10.61 3.60 1.24
CA LEU A 98 9.66 2.88 0.39
C LEU A 98 8.29 3.56 0.44
N HIS A 99 7.52 3.43 -0.63
CA HIS A 99 6.15 3.92 -0.74
C HIS A 99 5.19 2.81 -1.20
N ILE A 100 3.90 3.09 -1.21
CA ILE A 100 2.85 2.13 -1.57
C ILE A 100 3.08 1.42 -2.93
N GLY A 101 3.72 2.09 -3.89
CA GLY A 101 4.10 1.46 -5.16
C GLY A 101 5.12 0.33 -4.99
N HIS A 102 6.08 0.48 -4.06
CA HIS A 102 7.02 -0.58 -3.72
C HIS A 102 6.34 -1.74 -2.99
N ALA A 103 5.32 -1.46 -2.15
CA ALA A 103 4.55 -2.52 -1.48
C ALA A 103 3.94 -3.51 -2.49
N LYS A 104 3.42 -3.02 -3.64
CA LYS A 104 2.93 -3.88 -4.71
C LYS A 104 4.02 -4.82 -5.25
N SER A 105 5.22 -4.30 -5.50
CA SER A 105 6.34 -5.12 -6.00
C SER A 105 6.82 -6.14 -4.96
N ILE A 106 6.93 -5.75 -3.69
CA ILE A 106 7.34 -6.63 -2.59
C ILE A 106 6.35 -7.77 -2.44
N LEU A 107 5.06 -7.45 -2.30
CA LEU A 107 3.99 -8.42 -2.06
C LEU A 107 3.81 -9.36 -3.27
N LEU A 108 3.98 -8.87 -4.50
CA LEU A 108 3.95 -9.70 -5.70
C LEU A 108 5.11 -10.70 -5.72
N ASN A 109 6.36 -10.23 -5.57
CA ASN A 109 7.54 -11.10 -5.60
C ASN A 109 7.54 -12.12 -4.46
N TYR A 110 7.24 -11.68 -3.24
CA TYR A 110 7.16 -12.55 -2.06
C TYR A 110 5.98 -13.53 -2.17
N GLY A 111 4.81 -13.04 -2.60
CA GLY A 111 3.61 -13.84 -2.77
C GLY A 111 3.81 -14.98 -3.76
N LEU A 112 4.38 -14.70 -4.93
CA LEU A 112 4.72 -15.71 -5.94
C LEU A 112 5.72 -16.75 -5.40
N ALA A 113 6.80 -16.31 -4.76
CA ALA A 113 7.76 -17.24 -4.15
C ALA A 113 7.07 -18.16 -3.15
N LYS A 114 6.21 -17.63 -2.28
CA LYS A 114 5.48 -18.39 -1.27
C LYS A 114 4.46 -19.35 -1.90
N GLU A 115 3.69 -18.90 -2.89
CA GLU A 115 2.66 -19.71 -3.56
C GLU A 115 3.26 -20.94 -4.24
N TYR A 116 4.40 -20.77 -4.89
CA TYR A 116 5.09 -21.86 -5.60
C TYR A 116 6.12 -22.61 -4.73
N GLY A 117 6.15 -22.39 -3.41
CA GLY A 117 7.11 -23.03 -2.50
C GLY A 117 8.57 -22.75 -2.82
N GLY A 118 8.83 -21.59 -3.44
CA GLY A 118 10.14 -21.14 -3.88
C GLY A 118 10.85 -20.24 -2.87
N LYS A 119 11.71 -19.34 -3.36
CA LYS A 119 12.56 -18.47 -2.55
C LYS A 119 12.36 -17.01 -2.91
N PHE A 120 12.51 -16.12 -1.90
CA PHE A 120 12.49 -14.68 -2.07
C PHE A 120 13.78 -14.07 -1.50
N ASN A 121 14.51 -13.29 -2.32
CA ASN A 121 15.70 -12.57 -1.92
C ASN A 121 15.40 -11.09 -1.69
N MET A 122 16.08 -10.53 -0.70
CA MET A 122 16.25 -9.10 -0.52
C MET A 122 17.64 -8.71 -0.99
N ARG A 123 17.75 -7.83 -2.01
CA ARG A 123 19.05 -7.34 -2.48
C ARG A 123 19.05 -5.82 -2.53
N PHE A 124 19.94 -5.18 -1.82
CA PHE A 124 20.18 -3.76 -2.00
C PHE A 124 20.98 -3.52 -3.27
N ASP A 125 20.40 -2.78 -4.21
CA ASP A 125 21.13 -2.28 -5.37
C ASP A 125 21.92 -1.04 -4.95
N ASP A 126 23.13 -1.29 -4.41
CA ASP A 126 24.08 -0.29 -3.95
C ASP A 126 25.22 -0.09 -4.95
N THR A 127 24.90 -0.08 -6.25
CA THR A 127 25.86 0.15 -7.32
C THR A 127 26.25 1.62 -7.49
N ASN A 128 25.52 2.56 -6.91
CA ASN A 128 25.72 3.98 -7.05
C ASN A 128 26.15 4.66 -5.74
N PRO A 129 27.45 4.90 -5.49
CA PRO A 129 27.97 5.40 -4.22
C PRO A 129 27.48 6.81 -3.84
N THR A 130 26.86 7.56 -4.77
CA THR A 130 26.51 8.97 -4.55
C THR A 130 25.26 9.20 -3.71
N LYS A 131 24.40 8.19 -3.51
CA LYS A 131 23.04 8.37 -3.00
C LYS A 131 22.70 7.50 -1.80
N GLU A 132 23.57 6.59 -1.43
CA GLU A 132 23.28 5.51 -0.49
C GLU A 132 23.52 5.93 0.96
N ARG A 133 22.60 5.56 1.87
CA ARG A 133 22.70 5.83 3.31
C ARG A 133 22.23 4.63 4.11
N VAL A 134 22.96 4.32 5.18
CA VAL A 134 22.64 3.24 6.13
C VAL A 134 21.25 3.39 6.74
N GLU A 135 20.80 4.63 6.98
CA GLU A 135 19.45 4.94 7.47
C GLU A 135 18.35 4.33 6.58
N PHE A 136 18.50 4.44 5.25
CA PHE A 136 17.52 3.89 4.33
C PHE A 136 17.53 2.37 4.30
N VAL A 137 18.70 1.74 4.46
CA VAL A 137 18.84 0.28 4.54
C VAL A 137 17.98 -0.26 5.68
N GLU A 138 18.09 0.29 6.88
CA GLU A 138 17.34 -0.19 8.04
C GLU A 138 15.84 0.08 7.91
N SER A 139 15.44 1.27 7.43
CA SER A 139 14.03 1.59 7.17
C SER A 139 13.39 0.66 6.14
N ILE A 140 14.10 0.35 5.05
CA ILE A 140 13.63 -0.56 4.01
C ILE A 140 13.42 -1.98 4.57
N LYS A 141 14.35 -2.48 5.37
CA LYS A 141 14.25 -3.79 6.02
C LYS A 141 13.03 -3.86 6.96
N GLU A 142 12.84 -2.81 7.75
CA GLU A 142 11.70 -2.71 8.67
C GLU A 142 10.37 -2.68 7.90
N ASP A 143 10.28 -1.91 6.84
CA ASP A 143 9.07 -1.77 6.02
C ASP A 143 8.69 -3.09 5.34
N ILE A 144 9.66 -3.85 4.80
CA ILE A 144 9.42 -5.13 4.14
C ILE A 144 8.91 -6.17 5.16
N LYS A 145 9.55 -6.24 6.34
CA LYS A 145 9.11 -7.13 7.42
C LYS A 145 7.72 -6.76 7.95
N TRP A 146 7.46 -5.47 8.09
CA TRP A 146 6.15 -5.00 8.50
C TRP A 146 5.05 -5.39 7.50
N LEU A 147 5.33 -5.39 6.19
CA LEU A 147 4.40 -5.89 5.17
C LEU A 147 4.17 -7.40 5.23
N GLY A 148 4.93 -8.14 6.06
CA GLY A 148 4.83 -9.58 6.21
C GLY A 148 5.71 -10.38 5.25
N ALA A 149 6.59 -9.72 4.49
CA ALA A 149 7.56 -10.39 3.64
C ALA A 149 8.85 -10.69 4.41
N ASP A 150 9.38 -11.89 4.23
CA ASP A 150 10.60 -12.34 4.87
C ASP A 150 11.55 -12.96 3.84
N TRP A 151 12.80 -12.53 3.88
CA TRP A 151 13.88 -13.04 3.05
C TRP A 151 14.73 -14.10 3.77
N GLU A 152 14.42 -14.42 5.03
CA GLU A 152 15.18 -15.32 5.90
C GLU A 152 16.66 -14.90 6.04
N ASP A 153 17.61 -15.71 5.51
CA ASP A 153 19.05 -15.42 5.46
C ASP A 153 19.52 -14.85 4.10
N ARG A 154 18.59 -14.62 3.16
CA ARG A 154 18.88 -14.20 1.78
C ARG A 154 18.86 -12.68 1.61
N LEU A 155 19.69 -11.99 2.41
CA LEU A 155 19.96 -10.56 2.30
C LEU A 155 21.29 -10.33 1.61
N PHE A 156 21.27 -9.62 0.48
CA PHE A 156 22.42 -9.37 -0.36
C PHE A 156 22.63 -7.88 -0.65
N PHE A 157 23.83 -7.54 -1.08
CA PHE A 157 24.19 -6.22 -1.58
C PHE A 157 24.86 -6.39 -2.95
N ALA A 158 24.51 -5.56 -3.92
CA ALA A 158 25.13 -5.55 -5.25
C ALA A 158 26.65 -5.38 -5.17
N SER A 159 27.13 -4.56 -4.24
CA SER A 159 28.54 -4.32 -3.97
C SER A 159 29.32 -5.57 -3.56
N ASN A 160 28.66 -6.62 -3.03
CA ASN A 160 29.32 -7.90 -2.73
C ASN A 160 29.77 -8.63 -4.00
N TYR A 161 29.21 -8.27 -5.14
CA TYR A 161 29.50 -8.89 -6.45
C TYR A 161 30.41 -8.06 -7.35
N PHE A 162 30.93 -6.91 -6.91
CA PHE A 162 31.78 -6.03 -7.73
C PHE A 162 32.98 -6.74 -8.34
N GLY A 163 33.62 -7.68 -7.62
CA GLY A 163 34.69 -8.50 -8.15
C GLY A 163 34.22 -9.39 -9.31
N GLN A 164 33.08 -10.07 -9.16
CA GLN A 164 32.51 -10.94 -10.19
C GLN A 164 32.02 -10.12 -11.41
N MET A 165 31.48 -8.92 -11.18
CA MET A 165 31.06 -8.00 -12.26
C MET A 165 32.30 -7.49 -13.04
N TYR A 166 33.42 -7.23 -12.35
CA TYR A 166 34.67 -6.86 -13.01
C TYR A 166 35.16 -7.99 -13.92
N GLU A 167 35.20 -9.24 -13.43
CA GLU A 167 35.58 -10.41 -14.23
C GLU A 167 34.62 -10.65 -15.41
N ALA A 168 33.33 -10.40 -15.22
CA ALA A 168 32.31 -10.46 -16.28
C ALA A 168 32.62 -9.42 -17.39
N ALA A 169 32.97 -8.19 -17.01
CA ALA A 169 33.37 -7.15 -17.95
C ALA A 169 34.66 -7.53 -18.71
N VAL A 170 35.64 -8.09 -18.01
CA VAL A 170 36.87 -8.63 -18.63
C VAL A 170 36.54 -9.75 -19.63
N LYS A 171 35.61 -10.64 -19.30
CA LYS A 171 35.13 -11.69 -20.23
C LYS A 171 34.51 -11.09 -21.50
N LEU A 172 33.70 -10.04 -21.39
CA LEU A 172 33.13 -9.34 -22.55
C LEU A 172 34.21 -8.68 -23.41
N ILE A 173 35.24 -8.04 -22.80
CA ILE A 173 36.37 -7.47 -23.55
C ILE A 173 37.10 -8.56 -24.32
N LYS A 174 37.44 -9.69 -23.68
CA LYS A 174 38.09 -10.84 -24.32
C LYS A 174 37.29 -11.43 -25.50
N LYS A 175 35.97 -11.35 -25.42
CA LYS A 175 35.07 -11.77 -26.52
C LYS A 175 34.90 -10.70 -27.61
N GLY A 176 35.55 -9.52 -27.49
CA GLY A 176 35.35 -8.38 -28.37
C GLY A 176 33.96 -7.75 -28.30
N LYS A 177 33.27 -7.96 -27.18
CA LYS A 177 31.90 -7.50 -26.90
C LYS A 177 31.86 -6.27 -25.98
N ALA A 178 33.01 -5.74 -25.58
CA ALA A 178 33.12 -4.49 -24.85
C ALA A 178 34.41 -3.76 -25.20
N TYR A 179 34.42 -2.45 -25.11
CA TYR A 179 35.56 -1.60 -25.38
C TYR A 179 35.57 -0.36 -24.49
N VAL A 180 36.77 0.16 -24.19
CA VAL A 180 36.92 1.41 -23.43
C VAL A 180 36.77 2.59 -24.39
N SER A 181 35.91 3.53 -24.07
CA SER A 181 35.61 4.75 -24.80
C SER A 181 36.25 5.96 -24.13
N ASP A 182 36.75 6.89 -24.96
CA ASP A 182 37.28 8.19 -24.54
C ASP A 182 36.27 9.32 -24.63
N LEU A 183 35.06 9.02 -25.10
CA LEU A 183 33.98 10.01 -25.27
C LEU A 183 33.43 10.46 -23.94
N SER A 184 33.21 11.76 -23.78
CA SER A 184 32.49 12.32 -22.66
C SER A 184 30.99 11.90 -22.70
N ALA A 185 30.32 12.06 -21.58
CA ALA A 185 28.86 11.76 -21.49
C ALA A 185 28.02 12.53 -22.53
N GLU A 186 28.43 13.76 -22.86
CA GLU A 186 27.75 14.59 -23.89
C GLU A 186 28.01 14.03 -25.29
N GLN A 187 29.28 13.69 -25.61
CA GLN A 187 29.63 13.07 -26.87
C GLN A 187 28.95 11.72 -27.06
N ILE A 188 28.90 10.87 -26.02
CA ILE A 188 28.18 9.59 -26.07
C ILE A 188 26.72 9.81 -26.40
N ARG A 189 26.08 10.84 -25.81
CA ARG A 189 24.68 11.19 -26.12
C ARG A 189 24.51 11.61 -27.57
N GLU A 190 25.43 12.42 -28.12
CA GLU A 190 25.42 12.83 -29.51
C GLU A 190 25.61 11.62 -30.46
N TYR A 191 26.64 10.80 -30.18
CA TYR A 191 26.94 9.61 -31.01
C TYR A 191 25.85 8.58 -31.00
N ARG A 192 25.12 8.46 -29.89
CA ARG A 192 23.99 7.52 -29.76
C ARG A 192 22.83 7.85 -30.69
N GLY A 193 22.73 9.10 -31.17
CA GLY A 193 21.64 9.55 -32.04
C GLY A 193 20.29 9.71 -31.31
N THR A 194 19.20 9.67 -32.07
CA THR A 194 17.83 9.88 -31.58
C THR A 194 16.96 8.65 -31.84
N LEU A 195 15.69 8.69 -31.44
CA LEU A 195 14.75 7.60 -31.76
C LEU A 195 14.52 7.42 -33.27
N THR A 196 14.70 8.48 -34.04
CA THR A 196 14.48 8.49 -35.50
C THR A 196 15.78 8.45 -36.32
N GLU A 197 16.92 8.69 -35.70
CA GLU A 197 18.22 8.68 -36.34
C GLU A 197 19.13 7.63 -35.70
N PRO A 198 19.84 6.79 -36.48
CA PRO A 198 20.78 5.81 -35.95
C PRO A 198 21.96 6.51 -35.29
N GLY A 199 22.65 5.80 -34.39
CA GLY A 199 23.90 6.25 -33.81
C GLY A 199 25.06 6.16 -34.79
N LYS A 200 26.18 6.76 -34.37
CA LYS A 200 27.50 6.72 -35.06
C LYS A 200 28.46 5.86 -34.24
N ASP A 201 29.33 5.13 -34.93
CA ASP A 201 30.36 4.35 -34.25
C ASP A 201 31.28 5.24 -33.44
N ASP A 202 31.58 4.78 -32.22
CA ASP A 202 32.59 5.39 -31.35
C ASP A 202 33.99 5.22 -31.98
N PRO A 203 34.82 6.27 -32.07
CA PRO A 203 36.17 6.16 -32.59
C PRO A 203 37.03 5.08 -31.90
N SER A 204 36.73 4.78 -30.64
CA SER A 204 37.41 3.77 -29.82
C SER A 204 36.95 2.33 -30.05
N CYS A 205 35.89 2.09 -30.79
CA CYS A 205 35.25 0.76 -30.89
C CYS A 205 36.11 -0.31 -31.59
N ASN A 206 37.14 0.09 -32.32
CA ASN A 206 38.05 -0.79 -33.07
C ASN A 206 39.40 -1.03 -32.37
N ARG A 207 39.56 -0.64 -31.12
CA ARG A 207 40.77 -0.96 -30.32
C ARG A 207 40.93 -2.46 -30.15
N SER A 208 42.17 -2.93 -30.07
CA SER A 208 42.47 -4.33 -29.83
C SER A 208 41.95 -4.81 -28.46
N VAL A 209 41.77 -6.11 -28.30
CA VAL A 209 41.39 -6.71 -27.02
C VAL A 209 42.43 -6.40 -25.94
N GLU A 210 43.71 -6.52 -26.28
CA GLU A 210 44.84 -6.26 -25.38
C GLU A 210 44.87 -4.82 -24.90
N GLU A 211 44.65 -3.86 -25.80
CA GLU A 211 44.56 -2.43 -25.46
C GLU A 211 43.37 -2.15 -24.54
N ASN A 212 42.20 -2.68 -24.85
CA ASN A 212 41.01 -2.52 -24.02
C ASN A 212 41.16 -3.14 -22.62
N LEU A 213 41.79 -4.32 -22.50
CA LEU A 213 42.10 -4.94 -21.21
C LEU A 213 43.02 -4.07 -20.37
N LYS A 214 44.09 -3.51 -21.00
CA LYS A 214 45.01 -2.60 -20.32
C LYS A 214 44.31 -1.33 -19.83
N LEU A 215 43.52 -0.69 -20.69
CA LEU A 215 42.77 0.52 -20.35
C LEU A 215 41.78 0.27 -19.22
N PHE A 216 41.08 -0.86 -19.23
CA PHE A 216 40.11 -1.22 -18.19
C PHE A 216 40.75 -1.54 -16.84
N GLU A 217 41.93 -2.18 -16.88
CA GLU A 217 42.79 -2.35 -15.69
C GLU A 217 43.25 -1.00 -15.13
N ASP A 218 43.67 -0.08 -16.00
CA ASP A 218 44.10 1.27 -15.62
C ASP A 218 42.94 2.09 -15.03
N MET A 219 41.69 1.92 -15.55
CA MET A 219 40.49 2.49 -14.95
C MET A 219 40.30 1.99 -13.51
N LYS A 220 40.43 0.68 -13.27
CA LYS A 220 40.31 0.08 -11.94
C LYS A 220 41.38 0.57 -10.98
N ASN A 221 42.61 0.80 -11.49
CA ASN A 221 43.74 1.26 -10.69
C ASN A 221 43.75 2.78 -10.45
N GLY A 222 42.71 3.50 -10.86
CA GLY A 222 42.54 4.94 -10.60
C GLY A 222 43.45 5.84 -11.45
N VAL A 223 43.90 5.38 -12.61
CA VAL A 223 44.74 6.17 -13.51
C VAL A 223 43.99 7.34 -14.14
N TYR A 224 42.69 7.19 -14.33
CA TYR A 224 41.83 8.15 -15.03
C TYR A 224 40.91 8.90 -14.06
N GLN A 225 40.58 10.15 -14.40
CA GLN A 225 39.64 10.98 -13.65
C GLN A 225 38.19 10.62 -13.95
N ASP A 226 37.29 11.10 -13.11
CA ASP A 226 35.83 10.91 -13.30
C ASP A 226 35.40 11.45 -14.66
N GLY A 227 34.68 10.60 -15.42
CA GLY A 227 34.17 10.95 -16.74
C GLY A 227 35.21 10.92 -17.88
N GLU A 228 36.49 10.62 -17.61
CA GLU A 228 37.52 10.56 -18.64
C GLU A 228 37.45 9.29 -19.50
N LYS A 229 37.08 8.17 -18.88
CA LYS A 229 36.92 6.87 -19.54
C LYS A 229 35.64 6.17 -19.06
N VAL A 230 35.06 5.43 -19.97
CA VAL A 230 33.96 4.50 -19.66
C VAL A 230 34.14 3.19 -20.41
N LEU A 231 33.63 2.09 -19.87
CA LEU A 231 33.51 0.84 -20.61
C LEU A 231 32.13 0.77 -21.27
N ARG A 232 32.10 0.51 -22.57
CA ARG A 232 30.86 0.35 -23.34
C ARG A 232 30.74 -1.08 -23.86
N ALA A 233 29.50 -1.60 -23.83
CA ALA A 233 29.19 -2.82 -24.58
C ALA A 233 29.25 -2.55 -26.08
N ARG A 234 29.65 -3.54 -26.87
CA ARG A 234 29.65 -3.50 -28.34
C ARG A 234 28.49 -4.32 -28.87
N ILE A 235 27.42 -3.65 -29.29
CA ILE A 235 26.18 -4.31 -29.70
C ILE A 235 25.76 -3.87 -31.11
N ASP A 236 25.06 -2.73 -31.25
CA ASP A 236 24.56 -2.23 -32.52
C ASP A 236 24.17 -0.74 -32.42
N MET A 237 24.98 0.15 -32.99
CA MET A 237 24.71 1.59 -33.00
C MET A 237 23.53 1.99 -33.88
N ALA A 238 23.04 1.11 -34.76
CA ALA A 238 21.86 1.32 -35.59
C ALA A 238 20.55 0.76 -34.97
N SER A 239 20.62 0.12 -33.80
CA SER A 239 19.44 -0.48 -33.16
C SER A 239 18.30 0.55 -32.98
N PRO A 240 17.03 0.18 -33.25
CA PRO A 240 15.89 1.02 -32.93
C PRO A 240 15.71 1.24 -31.43
N ASN A 241 16.20 0.31 -30.59
CA ASN A 241 16.25 0.45 -29.16
C ASN A 241 17.53 1.19 -28.72
N ILE A 242 17.38 2.39 -28.19
CA ILE A 242 18.50 3.22 -27.75
C ILE A 242 19.36 2.54 -26.69
N ASN A 243 18.78 1.68 -25.83
CA ASN A 243 19.51 0.96 -24.80
C ASN A 243 20.46 -0.11 -25.38
N MET A 244 20.29 -0.49 -26.65
CA MET A 244 21.16 -1.42 -27.37
C MET A 244 22.28 -0.72 -28.19
N ARG A 245 22.34 0.62 -28.19
CA ARG A 245 23.33 1.39 -28.93
C ARG A 245 24.61 1.59 -28.12
N ASP A 246 25.39 0.54 -28.01
CA ASP A 246 26.65 0.48 -27.27
C ASP A 246 26.57 1.19 -25.90
N PRO A 247 25.74 0.68 -24.98
CA PRO A 247 25.51 1.32 -23.68
C PRO A 247 26.77 1.31 -22.83
N VAL A 248 26.91 2.32 -21.97
CA VAL A 248 27.94 2.35 -20.93
C VAL A 248 27.62 1.27 -19.90
N ILE A 249 28.58 0.41 -19.58
CA ILE A 249 28.46 -0.67 -18.60
C ILE A 249 29.34 -0.46 -17.35
N TYR A 250 30.41 0.36 -17.44
CA TYR A 250 31.23 0.82 -16.32
C TYR A 250 31.62 2.28 -16.46
N ARG A 251 31.70 2.97 -15.33
CA ARG A 251 32.21 4.36 -15.25
C ARG A 251 33.28 4.50 -14.18
N VAL A 252 34.17 5.50 -14.35
CA VAL A 252 35.09 5.95 -13.30
C VAL A 252 34.34 6.90 -12.37
N ALA A 253 34.46 6.68 -11.06
CA ALA A 253 33.96 7.57 -10.03
C ALA A 253 34.79 7.41 -8.75
N HIS A 254 35.56 8.43 -8.37
CA HIS A 254 36.37 8.45 -7.16
C HIS A 254 35.51 8.88 -5.96
N MET A 255 34.82 7.91 -5.38
CA MET A 255 33.89 8.13 -4.28
C MET A 255 33.98 6.98 -3.27
N THR A 256 33.93 7.31 -1.99
CA THR A 256 33.84 6.31 -0.93
C THR A 256 32.47 5.64 -0.95
N HIS A 257 32.47 4.33 -1.08
CA HIS A 257 31.25 3.53 -1.08
C HIS A 257 30.88 3.09 0.34
N HIS A 258 29.59 3.11 0.71
CA HIS A 258 29.14 2.84 2.08
C HIS A 258 29.52 1.42 2.59
N ASN A 259 29.65 0.44 1.70
CA ASN A 259 29.94 -0.96 2.05
C ASN A 259 31.38 -1.37 1.72
N THR A 260 31.94 -0.92 0.58
CA THR A 260 33.29 -1.33 0.12
C THR A 260 34.38 -0.28 0.38
N GLY A 261 34.03 0.88 0.94
CA GLY A 261 34.96 1.98 1.18
C GLY A 261 35.62 2.48 -0.12
N ASP A 262 36.91 2.66 -0.10
CA ASP A 262 37.70 3.16 -1.24
C ASP A 262 38.35 2.03 -2.07
N THR A 263 37.85 0.79 -1.95
CA THR A 263 38.36 -0.38 -2.68
C THR A 263 38.18 -0.25 -4.19
N TRP A 264 37.14 0.44 -4.63
CA TRP A 264 36.75 0.60 -6.03
C TRP A 264 36.70 2.07 -6.40
N CYS A 265 37.19 2.42 -7.58
CA CYS A 265 37.03 3.72 -8.25
C CYS A 265 36.34 3.59 -9.61
N ILE A 266 35.88 2.38 -9.96
CA ILE A 266 34.99 2.10 -11.10
C ILE A 266 33.76 1.39 -10.61
N TYR A 267 32.62 1.74 -11.18
CA TYR A 267 31.32 1.20 -10.76
C TYR A 267 30.54 0.72 -11.97
N PRO A 268 29.89 -0.46 -11.88
CA PRO A 268 29.00 -0.95 -12.95
C PRO A 268 27.77 -0.07 -13.07
N MET A 269 27.23 0.01 -14.27
CA MET A 269 25.91 0.62 -14.51
C MET A 269 24.82 -0.42 -14.22
N TYR A 270 23.66 0.07 -13.81
CA TYR A 270 22.51 -0.75 -13.43
C TYR A 270 22.18 -1.87 -14.44
N ASP A 271 22.09 -1.52 -15.74
CA ASP A 271 21.72 -2.48 -16.80
C ASP A 271 22.76 -3.60 -17.01
N PHE A 272 23.98 -3.42 -16.52
CA PHE A 272 25.01 -4.45 -16.53
C PHE A 272 25.05 -5.24 -15.22
N ALA A 273 24.92 -4.58 -14.08
CA ALA A 273 24.98 -5.20 -12.76
C ALA A 273 23.78 -6.13 -12.52
N HIS A 274 22.58 -5.64 -12.75
CA HIS A 274 21.32 -6.30 -12.43
C HIS A 274 21.16 -7.73 -13.01
N PRO A 275 21.38 -7.99 -14.32
CA PRO A 275 21.30 -9.34 -14.86
C PRO A 275 22.39 -10.28 -14.28
N ILE A 276 23.56 -9.76 -13.92
CA ILE A 276 24.66 -10.54 -13.33
C ILE A 276 24.30 -10.95 -11.90
N GLU A 277 23.78 -10.03 -11.11
CA GLU A 277 23.31 -10.28 -9.74
C GLU A 277 22.20 -11.33 -9.72
N ASP A 278 21.19 -11.18 -10.58
CA ASP A 278 20.10 -12.14 -10.70
C ASP A 278 20.63 -13.54 -11.05
N ALA A 279 21.60 -13.63 -11.98
CA ALA A 279 22.18 -14.91 -12.36
C ALA A 279 23.04 -15.54 -11.25
N ILE A 280 23.83 -14.74 -10.51
CA ILE A 280 24.65 -15.21 -9.39
C ILE A 280 23.78 -15.72 -8.24
N GLU A 281 22.69 -15.03 -7.93
CA GLU A 281 21.74 -15.39 -6.87
C GLU A 281 20.81 -16.54 -7.26
N GLY A 282 20.81 -16.97 -8.52
CA GLY A 282 19.94 -18.02 -9.02
C GLY A 282 18.48 -17.61 -9.13
N ILE A 283 18.22 -16.32 -9.36
CA ILE A 283 16.87 -15.81 -9.62
C ILE A 283 16.34 -16.44 -10.91
N THR A 284 15.13 -16.96 -10.88
CA THR A 284 14.47 -17.55 -12.04
C THR A 284 13.61 -16.54 -12.78
N HIS A 285 12.75 -15.86 -12.04
CA HIS A 285 11.80 -14.87 -12.55
C HIS A 285 12.14 -13.50 -11.98
N SER A 286 12.78 -12.67 -12.79
CA SER A 286 13.21 -11.31 -12.50
C SER A 286 12.05 -10.35 -12.77
N ILE A 287 11.18 -10.16 -11.77
CA ILE A 287 9.94 -9.38 -11.92
C ILE A 287 10.21 -7.91 -11.59
N CYS A 288 9.88 -7.01 -12.51
CA CYS A 288 10.10 -5.56 -12.39
C CYS A 288 8.93 -4.75 -12.99
N THR A 289 9.02 -3.42 -12.93
CA THR A 289 7.98 -2.54 -13.50
C THR A 289 8.19 -2.29 -14.99
N LEU A 290 7.12 -1.89 -15.71
CA LEU A 290 7.14 -1.62 -17.17
C LEU A 290 8.18 -0.57 -17.62
N GLU A 291 8.70 0.23 -16.72
CA GLU A 291 9.77 1.19 -17.06
C GLU A 291 11.05 0.50 -17.54
N PHE A 292 11.21 -0.79 -17.26
CA PHE A 292 12.35 -1.60 -17.68
C PHE A 292 12.07 -2.47 -18.92
N GLU A 293 10.90 -2.36 -19.55
CA GLU A 293 10.56 -3.16 -20.74
C GLU A 293 11.55 -2.94 -21.89
N ASP A 294 11.92 -1.67 -22.16
CA ASP A 294 12.92 -1.32 -23.17
C ASP A 294 14.35 -1.72 -22.79
N HIS A 295 14.61 -2.00 -21.51
CA HIS A 295 15.91 -2.48 -21.00
C HIS A 295 16.07 -4.00 -21.09
N ARG A 296 14.97 -4.78 -21.18
CA ARG A 296 15.00 -6.25 -21.25
C ARG A 296 15.88 -6.79 -22.37
N PRO A 297 15.93 -6.25 -23.61
CA PRO A 297 16.85 -6.74 -24.63
C PRO A 297 18.33 -6.66 -24.23
N LEU A 298 18.70 -5.63 -23.44
CA LEU A 298 20.06 -5.50 -22.90
C LEU A 298 20.32 -6.50 -21.77
N TYR A 299 19.34 -6.69 -20.87
CA TYR A 299 19.36 -7.73 -19.84
C TYR A 299 19.63 -9.12 -20.46
N ASP A 300 18.83 -9.50 -21.45
CA ASP A 300 18.96 -10.78 -22.14
C ASP A 300 20.31 -10.90 -22.88
N TRP A 301 20.82 -9.80 -23.43
CA TRP A 301 22.12 -9.76 -24.10
C TRP A 301 23.26 -10.02 -23.10
N VAL A 302 23.24 -9.37 -21.93
CA VAL A 302 24.27 -9.56 -20.90
C VAL A 302 24.31 -11.01 -20.42
N VAL A 303 23.14 -11.57 -20.07
CA VAL A 303 23.03 -12.96 -19.61
C VAL A 303 23.54 -13.94 -20.64
N ARG A 304 23.15 -13.76 -21.92
CA ARG A 304 23.57 -14.61 -23.05
C ARG A 304 25.07 -14.51 -23.31
N GLU A 305 25.63 -13.29 -23.41
CA GLU A 305 27.06 -13.12 -23.74
C GLU A 305 27.97 -13.58 -22.60
N LEU A 306 27.50 -13.55 -21.35
CA LEU A 306 28.20 -14.09 -20.20
C LEU A 306 28.03 -15.61 -20.02
N GLU A 307 27.10 -16.24 -20.77
CA GLU A 307 26.89 -17.69 -20.81
C GLU A 307 26.53 -18.28 -19.43
N TYR A 308 25.64 -17.61 -18.70
CA TYR A 308 25.15 -18.18 -17.45
C TYR A 308 24.34 -19.47 -17.70
N PRO A 309 24.58 -20.56 -16.92
CA PRO A 309 23.99 -21.87 -17.18
C PRO A 309 22.48 -21.89 -16.92
N HIS A 310 21.99 -21.06 -16.02
CA HIS A 310 20.57 -20.92 -15.66
C HIS A 310 20.16 -19.45 -15.79
N PRO A 311 19.88 -18.99 -17.03
CA PRO A 311 19.61 -17.60 -17.30
C PRO A 311 18.31 -17.16 -16.60
N PRO A 312 18.30 -16.08 -15.80
CA PRO A 312 17.07 -15.50 -15.26
C PRO A 312 16.23 -14.90 -16.38
N LYS A 313 14.91 -14.85 -16.18
CA LYS A 313 13.93 -14.30 -17.14
C LYS A 313 13.31 -13.03 -16.60
N GLN A 314 13.54 -11.90 -17.25
CA GLN A 314 12.92 -10.63 -16.87
C GLN A 314 11.45 -10.59 -17.33
N ILE A 315 10.55 -10.16 -16.44
CA ILE A 315 9.11 -10.02 -16.68
C ILE A 315 8.66 -8.69 -16.10
N GLU A 316 7.95 -7.89 -16.89
CA GLU A 316 7.50 -6.57 -16.47
C GLU A 316 5.99 -6.54 -16.22
N PHE A 317 5.60 -5.76 -15.19
CA PHE A 317 4.21 -5.48 -14.83
C PHE A 317 3.95 -3.99 -14.63
N ALA A 318 2.69 -3.60 -14.72
CA ALA A 318 2.28 -2.20 -14.60
C ALA A 318 2.56 -1.60 -13.22
N LYS A 319 3.19 -0.44 -13.20
CA LYS A 319 3.43 0.36 -12.01
C LYS A 319 2.10 0.81 -11.39
N LEU A 320 2.06 0.88 -10.07
CA LEU A 320 0.91 1.41 -9.33
C LEU A 320 0.99 2.94 -9.31
N TYR A 321 -0.01 3.58 -9.90
CA TYR A 321 -0.25 5.01 -9.77
C TYR A 321 -1.50 5.23 -8.91
N LEU A 322 -1.40 6.11 -7.92
CA LEU A 322 -2.51 6.56 -7.10
C LEU A 322 -2.91 7.97 -7.48
N THR A 323 -4.21 8.25 -7.45
CA THR A 323 -4.71 9.62 -7.62
C THR A 323 -4.32 10.49 -6.43
N ASN A 324 -4.06 11.76 -6.67
CA ASN A 324 -3.90 12.81 -5.66
C ASN A 324 -2.80 12.56 -4.60
N VAL A 325 -1.77 11.76 -4.92
CA VAL A 325 -0.64 11.50 -4.01
C VAL A 325 0.69 11.96 -4.59
N VAL A 326 1.62 12.27 -3.70
CA VAL A 326 3.00 12.61 -4.05
C VAL A 326 3.90 11.43 -3.72
N THR A 327 4.55 10.85 -4.74
CA THR A 327 5.51 9.75 -4.57
C THR A 327 6.93 10.12 -5.01
N GLY A 328 7.09 11.21 -5.73
CA GLY A 328 8.37 11.66 -6.24
C GLY A 328 9.31 12.13 -5.13
N LYS A 329 10.45 11.43 -4.93
CA LYS A 329 11.43 11.72 -3.87
C LYS A 329 11.85 13.21 -3.83
N ARG A 330 12.02 13.83 -4.98
CA ARG A 330 12.37 15.27 -5.08
C ARG A 330 11.35 16.18 -4.42
N TYR A 331 10.07 15.89 -4.62
CA TYR A 331 8.98 16.68 -4.05
C TYR A 331 8.83 16.43 -2.54
N ILE A 332 8.91 15.16 -2.12
CA ILE A 332 8.82 14.82 -0.68
C ILE A 332 9.99 15.46 0.08
N LYS A 333 11.22 15.38 -0.45
CA LYS A 333 12.39 16.03 0.13
C LYS A 333 12.16 17.53 0.32
N LYS A 334 11.62 18.21 -0.70
CA LYS A 334 11.28 19.64 -0.62
C LYS A 334 10.23 19.93 0.46
N LEU A 335 9.18 19.11 0.56
CA LEU A 335 8.14 19.27 1.60
C LEU A 335 8.72 19.16 3.01
N VAL A 336 9.69 18.26 3.22
CA VAL A 336 10.40 18.09 4.50
C VAL A 336 11.32 19.28 4.79
N GLU A 337 12.12 19.71 3.80
CA GLU A 337 13.05 20.84 3.93
C GLU A 337 12.33 22.18 4.20
N GLU A 338 11.15 22.37 3.64
CA GLU A 338 10.30 23.54 3.84
C GLU A 338 9.44 23.46 5.12
N GLY A 339 9.50 22.34 5.86
CA GLY A 339 8.72 22.13 7.08
C GLY A 339 7.20 21.99 6.85
N ILE A 340 6.77 21.68 5.63
CA ILE A 340 5.35 21.47 5.30
C ILE A 340 4.89 20.13 5.88
N VAL A 341 5.78 19.13 5.89
CA VAL A 341 5.59 17.83 6.54
C VAL A 341 6.66 17.60 7.59
N ASP A 342 6.33 16.81 8.63
CA ASP A 342 7.17 16.54 9.81
C ASP A 342 8.30 15.51 9.55
N GLY A 343 8.41 15.03 8.34
CA GLY A 343 9.40 14.04 7.93
C GLY A 343 8.87 13.11 6.85
N TRP A 344 9.67 12.12 6.49
CA TRP A 344 9.28 11.09 5.51
C TRP A 344 8.20 10.13 6.05
N ASP A 345 8.00 10.11 7.35
CA ASP A 345 7.00 9.35 8.10
C ASP A 345 5.73 10.18 8.42
N ASP A 346 5.59 11.39 7.86
CA ASP A 346 4.40 12.22 8.07
C ASP A 346 3.14 11.51 7.58
N PRO A 347 2.10 11.35 8.42
CA PRO A 347 0.87 10.60 8.10
C PRO A 347 0.09 11.08 6.87
N ARG A 348 0.43 12.23 6.29
CA ARG A 348 -0.13 12.74 5.03
C ARG A 348 0.55 12.18 3.78
N LEU A 349 1.70 11.50 3.94
CA LEU A 349 2.44 10.89 2.85
C LEU A 349 2.00 9.42 2.64
N VAL A 350 2.45 8.84 1.53
CA VAL A 350 2.19 7.44 1.16
C VAL A 350 3.46 6.58 1.19
N SER A 351 4.49 7.01 1.94
CA SER A 351 5.59 6.12 2.31
C SER A 351 5.05 5.01 3.23
N ILE A 352 5.66 3.84 3.22
CA ILE A 352 5.23 2.73 4.09
C ILE A 352 5.36 3.13 5.57
N ALA A 353 6.43 3.84 5.92
CA ALA A 353 6.62 4.39 7.26
C ALA A 353 5.50 5.36 7.66
N ALA A 354 5.07 6.24 6.74
CA ALA A 354 3.96 7.18 6.98
C ALA A 354 2.62 6.47 7.14
N LEU A 355 2.32 5.51 6.29
CA LEU A 355 1.09 4.70 6.39
C LEU A 355 1.05 3.93 7.71
N ARG A 356 2.18 3.31 8.12
CA ARG A 356 2.32 2.62 9.41
C ARG A 356 2.09 3.59 10.58
N ARG A 357 2.73 4.76 10.60
CA ARG A 357 2.55 5.79 11.62
C ARG A 357 1.12 6.31 11.70
N ARG A 358 0.45 6.43 10.55
CA ARG A 358 -0.97 6.81 10.47
C ARG A 358 -1.89 5.73 11.06
N GLY A 359 -1.44 4.46 11.08
CA GLY A 359 -2.18 3.32 11.64
C GLY A 359 -2.75 2.37 10.59
N PHE A 360 -2.27 2.41 9.35
CA PHE A 360 -2.56 1.35 8.38
C PHE A 360 -2.01 0.02 8.84
N THR A 361 -2.64 -1.06 8.43
CA THR A 361 -2.25 -2.44 8.77
C THR A 361 -1.63 -3.15 7.57
N PRO A 362 -0.73 -4.12 7.78
CA PRO A 362 -0.22 -4.95 6.69
C PRO A 362 -1.34 -5.63 5.89
N SER A 363 -2.37 -6.17 6.57
CA SER A 363 -3.54 -6.82 5.95
C SER A 363 -4.30 -5.88 5.01
N SER A 364 -4.48 -4.62 5.40
CA SER A 364 -5.16 -3.63 4.55
C SER A 364 -4.35 -3.31 3.28
N ILE A 365 -3.01 -3.22 3.40
CA ILE A 365 -2.13 -2.99 2.25
C ILE A 365 -2.11 -4.21 1.33
N GLN A 366 -2.05 -5.43 1.88
CA GLN A 366 -2.15 -6.67 1.12
C GLN A 366 -3.46 -6.73 0.35
N LYS A 367 -4.59 -6.46 1.02
CA LYS A 367 -5.90 -6.42 0.38
C LYS A 367 -6.01 -5.37 -0.71
N PHE A 368 -5.46 -4.19 -0.49
CA PHE A 368 -5.39 -3.15 -1.51
C PHE A 368 -4.58 -3.59 -2.74
N VAL A 369 -3.41 -4.21 -2.55
CA VAL A 369 -2.58 -4.72 -3.66
C VAL A 369 -3.29 -5.84 -4.43
N GLU A 370 -3.98 -6.76 -3.75
CA GLU A 370 -4.83 -7.79 -4.39
C GLU A 370 -5.89 -7.15 -5.31
N LEU A 371 -6.63 -6.16 -4.80
CA LEU A 371 -7.66 -5.46 -5.57
C LEU A 371 -7.09 -4.68 -6.77
N CYS A 372 -5.86 -4.15 -6.67
CA CYS A 372 -5.18 -3.53 -7.80
C CYS A 372 -4.87 -4.51 -8.93
N GLY A 373 -4.71 -5.80 -8.60
CA GLY A 373 -4.36 -6.84 -9.55
C GLY A 373 -2.99 -6.64 -10.23
N VAL A 374 -2.69 -7.54 -11.17
CA VAL A 374 -1.44 -7.54 -11.94
C VAL A 374 -1.76 -7.46 -13.43
N SER A 375 -1.29 -6.43 -14.11
CA SER A 375 -1.52 -6.21 -15.54
C SER A 375 -0.28 -5.66 -16.24
N LYS A 376 -0.30 -5.63 -17.59
CA LYS A 376 0.70 -4.97 -18.44
C LYS A 376 0.31 -3.56 -18.85
N SER A 377 -0.83 -3.05 -18.39
CA SER A 377 -1.30 -1.70 -18.73
C SER A 377 -1.27 -0.81 -17.50
N ASN A 378 -0.56 0.30 -17.58
CA ASN A 378 -0.56 1.30 -16.51
C ASN A 378 -1.97 1.82 -16.28
N SER A 379 -2.40 1.83 -15.03
CA SER A 379 -3.68 2.36 -14.60
C SER A 379 -3.50 3.20 -13.33
N SER A 380 -4.29 4.25 -13.20
CA SER A 380 -4.37 5.00 -11.96
C SER A 380 -5.48 4.42 -11.09
N VAL A 381 -5.16 4.18 -9.82
CA VAL A 381 -6.07 3.67 -8.82
C VAL A 381 -6.49 4.81 -7.90
N ASP A 382 -7.77 4.88 -7.57
CA ASP A 382 -8.28 5.89 -6.65
C ASP A 382 -7.74 5.65 -5.23
N TYR A 383 -7.20 6.71 -4.60
CA TYR A 383 -6.74 6.67 -3.21
C TYR A 383 -7.85 6.22 -2.24
N ALA A 384 -9.11 6.53 -2.55
CA ALA A 384 -10.26 6.09 -1.76
C ALA A 384 -10.40 4.56 -1.67
N MET A 385 -9.83 3.78 -2.62
CA MET A 385 -9.77 2.32 -2.53
C MET A 385 -8.82 1.85 -1.43
N LEU A 386 -7.69 2.54 -1.24
CA LEU A 386 -6.77 2.26 -0.12
C LEU A 386 -7.45 2.56 1.22
N GLU A 387 -8.17 3.68 1.32
CA GLU A 387 -8.96 4.02 2.50
C GLU A 387 -10.10 3.03 2.76
N TYR A 388 -10.74 2.51 1.71
CA TYR A 388 -11.74 1.46 1.83
C TYR A 388 -11.13 0.20 2.45
N CYS A 389 -9.97 -0.27 1.98
CA CYS A 389 -9.33 -1.48 2.49
C CYS A 389 -9.00 -1.38 3.98
N ILE A 390 -8.45 -0.24 4.44
CA ILE A 390 -8.16 -0.07 5.87
C ILE A 390 -9.43 0.05 6.70
N ARG A 391 -10.48 0.69 6.20
CA ARG A 391 -11.75 0.82 6.92
C ARG A 391 -12.40 -0.54 7.15
N GLU A 392 -12.43 -1.40 6.14
CA GLU A 392 -12.97 -2.76 6.27
C GLU A 392 -12.13 -3.65 7.21
N ASP A 393 -10.80 -3.52 7.18
CA ASP A 393 -9.90 -4.25 8.07
C ASP A 393 -10.11 -3.87 9.54
N LEU A 394 -10.26 -2.57 9.83
CA LEU A 394 -10.41 -2.07 11.19
C LEU A 394 -11.82 -2.28 11.76
N LYS A 395 -12.85 -2.32 10.93
CA LYS A 395 -14.25 -2.38 11.33
C LYS A 395 -14.55 -3.57 12.26
N LEU A 396 -14.00 -4.74 11.95
CA LEU A 396 -14.21 -5.96 12.70
C LEU A 396 -13.14 -6.24 13.75
N SER A 397 -11.96 -5.62 13.61
CA SER A 397 -10.78 -5.95 14.40
C SER A 397 -10.49 -4.97 15.53
N ARG A 398 -11.14 -3.79 15.57
CA ARG A 398 -10.82 -2.74 16.56
C ARG A 398 -11.96 -2.45 17.51
N PRO A 399 -11.65 -2.18 18.79
CA PRO A 399 -12.64 -1.77 19.77
C PRO A 399 -13.18 -0.37 19.46
N ARG A 400 -14.47 -0.18 19.76
CA ARG A 400 -15.20 1.08 19.61
C ARG A 400 -15.18 1.84 20.93
N MET A 401 -14.54 3.01 20.96
CA MET A 401 -14.39 3.87 22.13
C MET A 401 -15.13 5.18 21.95
N MET A 402 -15.62 5.76 23.03
CA MET A 402 -16.16 7.11 23.02
C MET A 402 -15.05 8.13 23.18
N ALA A 403 -15.03 9.13 22.30
CA ALA A 403 -14.08 10.25 22.31
C ALA A 403 -14.81 11.52 21.89
N VAL A 404 -14.62 12.58 22.63
CA VAL A 404 -15.20 13.90 22.41
C VAL A 404 -14.10 14.83 21.90
N LEU A 405 -14.26 15.30 20.67
CA LEU A 405 -13.22 16.07 19.98
C LEU A 405 -13.36 17.59 20.16
N ASP A 406 -14.57 18.10 20.28
CA ASP A 406 -14.87 19.50 20.64
C ASP A 406 -15.78 19.54 21.88
N PRO A 407 -15.20 19.47 23.08
CA PRO A 407 -15.96 19.23 24.29
C PRO A 407 -16.85 20.41 24.72
N ILE A 408 -18.03 20.05 25.16
CA ILE A 408 -18.92 20.89 25.94
C ILE A 408 -19.37 20.10 27.18
N LYS A 409 -19.42 20.73 28.34
CA LYS A 409 -19.82 20.07 29.59
C LYS A 409 -21.33 19.82 29.59
N LEU A 410 -21.74 18.62 30.01
CA LEU A 410 -23.14 18.25 30.26
C LEU A 410 -23.30 17.91 31.74
N VAL A 411 -24.23 18.55 32.42
CA VAL A 411 -24.56 18.30 33.83
C VAL A 411 -25.95 17.68 33.93
N ILE A 412 -26.04 16.55 34.63
CA ILE A 412 -27.32 15.87 34.90
C ILE A 412 -27.78 16.29 36.28
N ASP A 413 -28.69 17.29 36.35
CA ASP A 413 -29.06 17.97 37.56
C ASP A 413 -29.70 17.07 38.64
N ASN A 414 -30.47 16.08 38.24
CA ASN A 414 -31.12 15.12 39.12
C ASN A 414 -30.33 13.81 39.32
N TYR A 415 -29.08 13.71 38.84
CA TYR A 415 -28.21 12.57 39.18
C TYR A 415 -27.54 12.82 40.54
N PRO A 416 -27.51 11.82 41.45
CA PRO A 416 -26.96 11.99 42.79
C PRO A 416 -25.50 12.48 42.76
N GLU A 417 -25.20 13.49 43.55
CA GLU A 417 -23.87 14.08 43.66
C GLU A 417 -22.86 13.03 44.20
N GLY A 418 -21.69 12.94 43.59
CA GLY A 418 -20.63 12.01 43.97
C GLY A 418 -20.90 10.55 43.64
N GLN A 419 -22.06 10.20 43.12
CA GLN A 419 -22.35 8.83 42.67
C GLN A 419 -21.68 8.57 41.34
N VAL A 420 -20.99 7.42 41.25
CA VAL A 420 -20.42 6.89 40.01
C VAL A 420 -20.96 5.47 39.82
N GLU A 421 -21.51 5.22 38.67
CA GLU A 421 -22.02 3.92 38.23
C GLU A 421 -21.14 3.36 37.12
N MET A 422 -20.83 2.05 37.15
CA MET A 422 -20.12 1.39 36.08
C MET A 422 -21.09 0.77 35.08
N LEU A 423 -20.97 1.15 33.80
CA LEU A 423 -21.83 0.65 32.72
C LEU A 423 -21.05 -0.35 31.86
N ASP A 424 -21.71 -1.48 31.56
CA ASP A 424 -21.19 -2.47 30.63
C ASP A 424 -21.33 -1.98 29.18
N VAL A 425 -20.23 -1.88 28.46
CA VAL A 425 -20.20 -1.42 27.08
C VAL A 425 -19.48 -2.45 26.22
N SER A 426 -20.13 -2.92 25.14
CA SER A 426 -19.52 -3.80 24.17
C SER A 426 -18.37 -3.10 23.45
N ASN A 427 -17.21 -3.77 23.34
CA ASN A 427 -16.07 -3.23 22.61
C ASN A 427 -16.28 -3.21 21.11
N ASN A 428 -17.09 -4.13 20.55
CA ASN A 428 -17.50 -4.10 19.16
C ASN A 428 -18.80 -4.90 18.97
N LEU A 429 -19.81 -4.27 18.39
CA LEU A 429 -21.13 -4.89 18.18
C LEU A 429 -21.15 -5.94 17.05
N GLU A 430 -20.12 -5.93 16.17
CA GLU A 430 -19.99 -6.84 15.04
C GLU A 430 -18.99 -7.97 15.32
N ASN A 431 -18.23 -7.87 16.43
CA ASN A 431 -17.25 -8.88 16.85
C ASN A 431 -17.31 -9.04 18.38
N GLU A 432 -18.06 -10.02 18.85
CA GLU A 432 -18.24 -10.31 20.28
C GLU A 432 -16.96 -10.83 20.95
N GLU A 433 -15.98 -11.34 20.20
CA GLU A 433 -14.70 -11.82 20.73
C GLU A 433 -13.87 -10.70 21.38
N LEU A 434 -14.12 -9.45 20.98
CA LEU A 434 -13.49 -8.28 21.62
C LEU A 434 -14.04 -7.99 23.02
N GLY A 435 -15.12 -8.66 23.46
CA GLY A 435 -15.68 -8.59 24.79
C GLY A 435 -16.32 -7.25 25.15
N THR A 436 -16.34 -6.96 26.45
CA THR A 436 -16.94 -5.76 27.02
C THR A 436 -15.97 -5.03 27.94
N ARG A 437 -16.27 -3.77 28.24
CA ARG A 437 -15.56 -2.95 29.22
C ARG A 437 -16.52 -2.22 30.14
N GLN A 438 -16.00 -1.75 31.27
CA GLN A 438 -16.71 -0.92 32.22
C GLN A 438 -16.43 0.57 31.93
N VAL A 439 -17.47 1.38 31.78
CA VAL A 439 -17.36 2.83 31.59
C VAL A 439 -18.03 3.54 32.77
N PRO A 440 -17.32 4.40 33.51
CA PRO A 440 -17.90 5.13 34.63
C PRO A 440 -18.90 6.19 34.12
N PHE A 441 -20.08 6.24 34.74
CA PHE A 441 -21.12 7.22 34.47
C PHE A 441 -21.42 8.01 35.74
N GLY A 442 -21.50 9.32 35.61
CA GLY A 442 -21.75 10.21 36.74
C GLY A 442 -22.55 11.46 36.34
N ARG A 443 -22.64 12.41 37.26
CA ARG A 443 -23.40 13.66 37.10
C ARG A 443 -22.84 14.56 35.99
N GLU A 444 -21.51 14.61 35.83
CA GLU A 444 -20.84 15.50 34.89
C GLU A 444 -20.18 14.70 33.76
N LEU A 445 -20.48 15.07 32.52
CA LEU A 445 -19.99 14.43 31.31
C LEU A 445 -19.45 15.47 30.34
N TYR A 446 -18.64 15.06 29.37
CA TYR A 446 -18.39 15.82 28.14
C TYR A 446 -19.14 15.18 26.97
N ILE A 447 -19.68 16.03 26.10
CA ILE A 447 -20.29 15.67 24.81
C ILE A 447 -19.66 16.54 23.71
N ASP A 448 -19.77 16.13 22.45
CA ASP A 448 -19.35 16.99 21.35
C ASP A 448 -20.28 18.21 21.22
N ARG A 449 -19.69 19.37 20.99
CA ARG A 449 -20.40 20.64 20.83
C ARG A 449 -21.45 20.56 19.74
N GLU A 450 -21.18 19.84 18.65
CA GLU A 450 -22.15 19.65 17.56
C GLU A 450 -23.41 18.86 17.98
N ASP A 451 -23.38 18.19 19.12
CA ASP A 451 -24.53 17.47 19.68
C ASP A 451 -25.52 18.36 20.44
N PHE A 452 -25.21 19.66 20.57
CA PHE A 452 -26.10 20.65 21.16
C PHE A 452 -26.31 21.85 20.23
N MET A 453 -27.55 22.31 20.09
CA MET A 453 -27.92 23.57 19.45
C MET A 453 -29.00 24.28 20.26
N GLU A 454 -28.89 25.59 20.39
CA GLU A 454 -29.88 26.44 21.04
C GLU A 454 -31.16 26.52 20.17
N GLU A 455 -30.97 26.84 18.88
CA GLU A 455 -32.03 26.96 17.90
C GLU A 455 -31.77 25.99 16.73
N PRO A 456 -32.25 24.74 16.82
CA PRO A 456 -31.91 23.74 15.81
C PRO A 456 -32.72 23.88 14.53
N PRO A 457 -32.18 23.52 13.36
CA PRO A 457 -32.91 23.42 12.12
C PRO A 457 -33.88 22.22 12.14
N LYS A 458 -34.84 22.21 11.21
CA LYS A 458 -35.71 21.05 11.01
C LYS A 458 -34.92 19.78 10.79
N LYS A 459 -35.31 18.66 11.42
CA LYS A 459 -34.62 17.34 11.38
C LYS A 459 -33.28 17.26 12.15
N TYR A 460 -33.01 18.16 13.08
CA TYR A 460 -31.93 17.99 14.05
C TYR A 460 -32.44 17.06 15.19
N PHE A 461 -31.79 15.90 15.34
CA PHE A 461 -32.20 14.86 16.30
C PHE A 461 -31.19 14.71 17.46
N ARG A 462 -30.57 15.82 17.89
CA ARG A 462 -29.66 15.88 19.00
C ARG A 462 -30.18 16.79 20.11
N LEU A 463 -29.38 17.19 21.09
CA LEU A 463 -29.83 18.00 22.22
C LEU A 463 -30.13 19.46 21.82
N PHE A 464 -31.25 19.94 22.32
CA PHE A 464 -31.65 21.35 22.36
C PHE A 464 -32.67 21.55 23.51
N PRO A 465 -32.95 22.76 23.97
CA PRO A 465 -33.88 23.00 25.09
C PRO A 465 -35.20 22.29 24.91
N GLY A 466 -35.55 21.44 25.89
CA GLY A 466 -36.77 20.64 25.90
C GLY A 466 -36.74 19.33 25.09
N ASN A 467 -35.63 19.03 24.39
CA ASN A 467 -35.52 17.77 23.63
C ASN A 467 -34.84 16.66 24.44
N GLU A 468 -35.32 15.44 24.20
CA GLU A 468 -34.81 14.22 24.82
C GLU A 468 -33.94 13.39 23.82
N VAL A 469 -32.79 12.93 24.28
CA VAL A 469 -31.91 12.02 23.53
C VAL A 469 -31.46 10.86 24.42
N ARG A 470 -30.92 9.80 23.81
CA ARG A 470 -30.19 8.74 24.51
C ARG A 470 -28.72 9.09 24.62
N LEU A 471 -28.17 9.06 25.82
CA LEU A 471 -26.74 8.90 26.03
C LEU A 471 -26.37 7.45 25.72
N MET A 472 -25.40 7.25 24.85
CA MET A 472 -25.01 5.92 24.34
C MET A 472 -24.69 4.96 25.50
N ASN A 473 -25.29 3.77 25.49
CA ASN A 473 -25.16 2.75 26.53
C ASN A 473 -25.58 3.18 27.96
N ALA A 474 -26.22 4.34 28.13
CA ALA A 474 -26.65 4.89 29.39
C ALA A 474 -28.18 5.15 29.44
N TYR A 475 -28.56 6.38 29.65
CA TYR A 475 -29.93 6.79 29.92
C TYR A 475 -30.51 7.74 28.86
N PHE A 476 -31.79 8.00 28.90
CA PHE A 476 -32.38 9.17 28.25
C PHE A 476 -32.16 10.40 29.09
N VAL A 477 -31.81 11.51 28.44
CA VAL A 477 -31.64 12.81 29.06
C VAL A 477 -32.42 13.86 28.29
N THR A 478 -33.07 14.77 29.05
CA THR A 478 -33.81 15.91 28.50
C THR A 478 -33.11 17.19 28.85
N CYS A 479 -32.79 18.02 27.86
CA CYS A 479 -32.16 19.32 28.09
C CYS A 479 -33.13 20.28 28.74
N THR A 480 -32.73 20.87 29.90
CA THR A 480 -33.51 21.82 30.66
C THR A 480 -33.04 23.26 30.47
N SER A 481 -31.72 23.47 30.42
CA SER A 481 -31.10 24.81 30.27
C SER A 481 -29.66 24.70 29.78
N PHE A 482 -29.01 25.82 29.55
CA PHE A 482 -27.61 25.88 29.17
C PHE A 482 -26.97 27.20 29.67
N VAL A 483 -25.64 27.22 29.79
CA VAL A 483 -24.84 28.38 30.20
C VAL A 483 -23.97 28.83 29.03
N LYS A 484 -23.82 30.18 28.90
CA LYS A 484 -22.94 30.82 27.91
C LYS A 484 -21.84 31.60 28.59
N ASP A 485 -20.70 31.68 27.91
CA ASP A 485 -19.62 32.62 28.29
C ASP A 485 -19.93 34.06 27.84
N GLU A 486 -19.01 34.96 28.15
CA GLU A 486 -19.11 36.40 27.82
C GLU A 486 -19.21 36.67 26.30
N ASN A 487 -18.77 35.71 25.47
CA ASN A 487 -18.80 35.80 24.03
C ASN A 487 -20.07 35.15 23.41
N GLY A 488 -20.97 34.68 24.26
CA GLY A 488 -22.20 34.00 23.84
C GLY A 488 -22.01 32.54 23.41
N LYS A 489 -20.82 31.96 23.63
CA LYS A 489 -20.53 30.57 23.34
C LYS A 489 -21.05 29.68 24.46
N VAL A 490 -21.81 28.65 24.14
CA VAL A 490 -22.32 27.68 25.13
C VAL A 490 -21.15 26.88 25.72
N THR A 491 -21.06 26.89 27.06
CA THR A 491 -20.00 26.20 27.82
C THR A 491 -20.50 25.01 28.59
N GLU A 492 -21.80 25.01 28.97
CA GLU A 492 -22.40 23.97 29.78
C GLU A 492 -23.87 23.74 29.36
N VAL A 493 -24.30 22.47 29.33
CA VAL A 493 -25.67 22.08 29.06
C VAL A 493 -26.20 21.34 30.26
N HIS A 494 -27.37 21.73 30.77
CA HIS A 494 -28.07 21.12 31.89
C HIS A 494 -29.18 20.17 31.39
N CYS A 495 -29.22 18.98 31.98
CA CYS A 495 -30.21 17.96 31.64
C CYS A 495 -30.77 17.27 32.88
N THR A 496 -31.93 16.69 32.75
CA THR A 496 -32.44 15.69 33.68
C THR A 496 -32.40 14.32 33.02
N TYR A 497 -32.08 13.25 33.77
CA TYR A 497 -32.14 11.88 33.26
C TYR A 497 -33.38 11.15 33.79
N ASP A 498 -33.79 10.13 33.05
CA ASP A 498 -34.87 9.21 33.45
C ASP A 498 -34.24 7.85 33.84
N PRO A 499 -34.24 7.51 35.16
CA PRO A 499 -33.59 6.30 35.66
C PRO A 499 -34.21 4.99 35.13
N GLU A 500 -35.50 5.00 34.70
CA GLU A 500 -36.16 3.82 34.16
C GLU A 500 -35.62 3.43 32.76
N THR A 501 -34.94 4.37 32.06
CA THR A 501 -34.48 4.21 30.68
C THR A 501 -33.09 3.62 30.54
N LYS A 502 -32.52 3.09 31.63
CA LYS A 502 -31.18 2.49 31.63
C LYS A 502 -31.03 1.48 30.47
N CYS A 503 -29.94 1.60 29.73
CA CYS A 503 -29.65 0.66 28.66
C CYS A 503 -29.50 -0.78 29.18
N GLY A 504 -30.04 -1.76 28.47
CA GLY A 504 -30.00 -3.17 28.89
C GLY A 504 -31.09 -3.64 29.85
N THR A 505 -31.93 -2.74 30.40
CA THR A 505 -33.04 -3.11 31.32
C THR A 505 -34.33 -3.53 30.61
N GLY A 506 -34.37 -3.50 29.27
CA GLY A 506 -35.56 -3.87 28.51
C GLY A 506 -36.63 -2.77 28.45
N PHE A 507 -36.31 -1.51 28.74
CA PHE A 507 -37.25 -0.40 28.66
C PHE A 507 -37.86 -0.24 27.27
N THR A 508 -39.18 -0.27 27.16
CA THR A 508 -39.92 -0.14 25.89
C THR A 508 -40.94 0.99 25.88
N GLY A 509 -41.03 1.80 26.95
CA GLY A 509 -42.07 2.80 27.15
C GLY A 509 -42.14 3.89 26.08
N ARG A 510 -40.99 4.34 25.57
CA ARG A 510 -40.89 5.34 24.50
C ARG A 510 -39.59 5.21 23.73
N LYS A 511 -39.52 5.79 22.52
CA LYS A 511 -38.34 5.81 21.66
C LYS A 511 -37.90 7.25 21.46
N VAL A 512 -36.59 7.50 21.56
CA VAL A 512 -35.95 8.75 21.17
C VAL A 512 -35.26 8.60 19.80
N LYS A 513 -35.17 9.67 19.03
CA LYS A 513 -34.62 9.64 17.68
C LYS A 513 -33.10 9.81 17.68
N GLY A 514 -32.55 10.50 18.71
CA GLY A 514 -31.14 10.85 18.82
C GLY A 514 -30.40 9.97 19.81
N THR A 515 -29.21 9.52 19.45
CA THR A 515 -28.22 8.96 20.39
C THR A 515 -26.91 9.72 20.23
N ILE A 516 -26.38 10.21 21.35
CA ILE A 516 -25.09 10.92 21.40
C ILE A 516 -24.10 10.15 22.26
N HIS A 517 -22.83 10.25 21.94
CA HIS A 517 -21.76 9.70 22.76
C HIS A 517 -21.28 10.72 23.78
N TRP A 518 -20.56 10.27 24.78
CA TRP A 518 -20.14 11.06 25.91
C TRP A 518 -18.88 10.44 26.57
N VAL A 519 -18.19 11.20 27.38
CA VAL A 519 -17.14 10.68 28.27
C VAL A 519 -17.32 11.27 29.68
N PRO A 520 -16.95 10.53 30.77
CA PRO A 520 -17.12 10.99 32.15
C PRO A 520 -16.13 12.14 32.44
N ALA A 521 -16.63 13.29 32.87
CA ALA A 521 -15.78 14.49 33.03
C ALA A 521 -14.65 14.32 34.08
N ALA A 522 -14.92 13.58 35.17
CA ALA A 522 -13.95 13.40 36.25
C ALA A 522 -12.82 12.39 35.92
N GLN A 523 -13.07 11.42 35.05
CA GLN A 523 -12.11 10.34 34.74
C GLN A 523 -11.65 10.36 33.28
N ALA A 524 -12.17 11.24 32.42
CA ALA A 524 -11.75 11.34 31.03
C ALA A 524 -10.26 11.65 30.90
N VAL A 525 -9.64 11.07 29.92
CA VAL A 525 -8.23 11.31 29.58
C VAL A 525 -8.15 12.42 28.54
N LYS A 526 -7.38 13.47 28.85
CA LYS A 526 -7.11 14.53 27.88
C LYS A 526 -6.15 14.02 26.81
N ALA A 527 -6.44 14.32 25.54
CA ALA A 527 -5.64 13.88 24.41
C ALA A 527 -5.57 14.95 23.32
N GLU A 528 -4.52 14.90 22.51
CA GLU A 528 -4.43 15.58 21.23
C GLU A 528 -4.97 14.64 20.12
N VAL A 529 -5.74 15.19 19.21
CA VAL A 529 -6.25 14.45 18.05
C VAL A 529 -5.85 15.18 16.78
N ARG A 530 -5.28 14.46 15.84
CA ARG A 530 -4.84 14.95 14.53
C ARG A 530 -5.74 14.39 13.44
N LEU A 531 -6.40 15.30 12.71
CA LEU A 531 -7.24 14.96 11.58
C LEU A 531 -6.44 15.24 10.31
N TYR A 532 -6.17 14.17 9.55
CA TYR A 532 -5.44 14.26 8.29
C TYR A 532 -6.40 14.20 7.10
N GLU A 533 -6.20 15.12 6.17
CA GLU A 533 -6.79 15.13 4.84
C GLU A 533 -5.68 14.93 3.80
N ASN A 534 -6.06 14.81 2.53
CA ASN A 534 -5.08 14.70 1.45
C ASN A 534 -4.19 15.95 1.42
N ILE A 535 -2.87 15.74 1.29
CA ILE A 535 -1.89 16.84 1.20
C ILE A 535 -2.02 17.62 -0.10
N ILE A 536 -2.60 17.01 -1.13
CA ILE A 536 -2.89 17.64 -2.43
C ILE A 536 -4.33 18.17 -2.42
N ASP A 537 -4.53 19.34 -3.02
CA ASP A 537 -5.84 19.87 -3.34
C ASP A 537 -6.44 19.06 -4.50
N GLU A 538 -7.39 18.17 -4.16
CA GLU A 538 -7.95 17.20 -5.11
C GLU A 538 -8.68 17.86 -6.30
N GLU A 539 -9.22 19.05 -6.10
CA GLU A 539 -9.94 19.79 -7.15
C GLU A 539 -8.99 20.36 -8.23
N LYS A 540 -7.74 20.67 -7.83
CA LYS A 540 -6.73 21.27 -8.71
C LYS A 540 -5.78 20.27 -9.34
N GLY A 541 -5.75 19.03 -8.84
CA GLY A 541 -4.78 18.02 -9.24
C GLY A 541 -3.40 18.22 -8.61
N VAL A 542 -2.45 17.30 -8.90
CA VAL A 542 -1.17 17.22 -8.17
C VAL A 542 -0.25 18.40 -8.46
N TYR A 543 -0.18 18.86 -9.70
CA TYR A 543 0.80 19.85 -10.15
C TYR A 543 0.14 21.11 -10.75
N ASN A 544 0.73 22.24 -10.44
CA ASN A 544 0.49 23.50 -11.13
C ASN A 544 1.17 23.51 -12.51
N GLU A 545 0.87 24.50 -13.36
CA GLU A 545 1.49 24.69 -14.68
C GLU A 545 3.03 24.86 -14.60
N ASP A 546 3.54 25.43 -13.52
CA ASP A 546 4.97 25.60 -13.27
C ASP A 546 5.67 24.35 -12.68
N GLY A 547 4.92 23.25 -12.50
CA GLY A 547 5.41 21.99 -11.92
C GLY A 547 5.52 21.99 -10.39
N SER A 548 5.09 23.04 -9.69
CA SER A 548 4.93 23.05 -8.24
C SER A 548 3.71 22.22 -7.81
N LEU A 549 3.66 21.82 -6.51
CA LEU A 549 2.53 21.05 -5.97
C LEU A 549 1.35 21.95 -5.59
N ASN A 550 0.14 21.51 -5.91
CA ASN A 550 -1.10 22.09 -5.41
C ASN A 550 -1.38 21.57 -3.99
N LEU A 551 -0.86 22.24 -2.98
CA LEU A 551 -1.00 21.82 -1.59
C LEU A 551 -2.35 22.23 -1.00
N ASN A 552 -2.96 21.31 -0.25
CA ASN A 552 -4.13 21.57 0.58
C ASN A 552 -3.71 22.23 1.91
N PRO A 553 -4.04 23.51 2.16
CA PRO A 553 -3.67 24.19 3.38
C PRO A 553 -4.34 23.59 4.64
N ASN A 554 -5.43 22.85 4.47
CA ASN A 554 -6.20 22.20 5.51
C ASN A 554 -5.89 20.69 5.64
N SER A 555 -4.74 20.25 5.12
CA SER A 555 -4.34 18.83 5.15
C SER A 555 -4.09 18.28 6.57
N LEU A 556 -3.94 19.15 7.57
CA LEU A 556 -3.78 18.78 8.98
C LEU A 556 -4.56 19.75 9.86
N THR A 557 -5.46 19.17 10.69
CA THR A 557 -6.12 19.89 11.80
C THR A 557 -5.71 19.24 13.12
N VAL A 558 -5.18 20.06 14.04
CA VAL A 558 -4.74 19.61 15.38
C VAL A 558 -5.73 20.08 16.43
N LEU A 559 -6.36 19.15 17.12
CA LEU A 559 -7.30 19.37 18.22
C LEU A 559 -6.62 19.00 19.54
N LYS A 560 -6.35 20.00 20.40
CA LYS A 560 -5.52 19.82 21.61
C LYS A 560 -6.33 19.53 22.90
N ASP A 561 -7.61 19.78 22.87
CA ASP A 561 -8.47 19.73 24.05
C ASP A 561 -9.56 18.66 23.89
N CYS A 562 -9.18 17.49 23.35
CA CYS A 562 -10.07 16.34 23.25
C CYS A 562 -10.10 15.55 24.55
N TYR A 563 -11.22 14.86 24.80
CA TYR A 563 -11.36 13.95 25.94
C TYR A 563 -11.78 12.56 25.45
N VAL A 564 -11.09 11.54 25.96
CA VAL A 564 -11.35 10.15 25.61
C VAL A 564 -11.69 9.32 26.85
N GLU A 565 -12.28 8.14 26.65
CA GLU A 565 -12.64 7.25 27.76
C GLU A 565 -11.42 6.91 28.65
N PRO A 566 -11.65 6.68 29.95
CA PRO A 566 -10.58 6.27 30.88
C PRO A 566 -9.82 5.02 30.45
N ALA A 567 -10.49 4.08 29.77
CA ALA A 567 -9.88 2.86 29.26
C ALA A 567 -8.73 3.08 28.25
N LEU A 568 -8.61 4.29 27.71
CA LEU A 568 -7.53 4.66 26.79
C LEU A 568 -6.28 5.22 27.51
N ALA A 569 -6.30 5.35 28.83
CA ALA A 569 -5.16 5.92 29.60
C ALA A 569 -3.84 5.16 29.36
N ASP A 570 -3.92 3.83 29.22
CA ASP A 570 -2.78 2.93 29.04
C ASP A 570 -2.53 2.54 27.56
N ALA A 571 -3.17 3.24 26.61
CA ALA A 571 -3.01 2.96 25.18
C ALA A 571 -1.56 3.23 24.74
N LYS A 572 -1.02 2.31 23.94
CA LYS A 572 0.37 2.30 23.49
C LYS A 572 0.48 2.72 22.03
N ALA A 573 1.70 3.10 21.65
CA ALA A 573 2.03 3.38 20.25
C ALA A 573 1.49 2.29 19.31
N TYR A 574 0.86 2.71 18.22
CA TYR A 574 0.18 1.87 17.21
C TYR A 574 -1.12 1.19 17.66
N ASP A 575 -1.55 1.30 18.92
CA ASP A 575 -2.90 0.86 19.27
C ASP A 575 -3.93 1.67 18.48
N SER A 576 -4.91 0.98 17.93
CA SER A 576 -5.92 1.61 17.09
C SER A 576 -7.34 1.29 17.55
N PHE A 577 -8.23 2.28 17.38
CA PHE A 577 -9.58 2.30 17.91
C PHE A 577 -10.53 2.92 16.91
N GLN A 578 -11.78 2.51 16.93
CA GLN A 578 -12.85 3.30 16.32
C GLN A 578 -13.36 4.31 17.35
N PHE A 579 -13.17 5.61 17.12
CA PHE A 579 -13.90 6.61 17.88
C PHE A 579 -15.32 6.72 17.33
N VAL A 580 -16.27 6.43 18.20
CA VAL A 580 -17.68 6.34 17.84
C VAL A 580 -18.15 7.60 17.12
N ARG A 581 -18.77 7.43 15.94
CA ARG A 581 -19.25 8.51 15.06
C ARG A 581 -18.17 9.38 14.41
N GLN A 582 -16.88 9.24 14.78
CA GLN A 582 -15.78 10.11 14.32
C GLN A 582 -14.91 9.45 13.23
N GLY A 583 -14.44 8.23 13.43
CA GLY A 583 -13.51 7.55 12.53
C GLY A 583 -12.71 6.48 13.21
N PHE A 584 -11.65 6.03 12.52
CA PHE A 584 -10.64 5.15 13.09
C PHE A 584 -9.38 5.96 13.40
N PHE A 585 -8.79 5.70 14.56
CA PHE A 585 -7.67 6.46 15.10
C PHE A 585 -6.59 5.52 15.62
N CYS A 586 -5.34 5.97 15.52
CA CYS A 586 -4.16 5.25 15.98
C CYS A 586 -3.35 6.13 16.94
N VAL A 587 -2.81 5.56 18.00
CA VAL A 587 -1.88 6.27 18.90
C VAL A 587 -0.59 6.55 18.14
N ASP A 588 -0.20 7.83 18.03
CA ASP A 588 1.02 8.24 17.34
C ASP A 588 2.26 7.68 18.03
N ALA A 589 3.10 6.97 17.28
CA ALA A 589 4.28 6.30 17.84
C ALA A 589 5.45 7.25 18.13
N LYS A 590 5.45 8.45 17.54
CA LYS A 590 6.54 9.43 17.67
C LYS A 590 6.27 10.48 18.74
N ASP A 591 5.03 10.96 18.80
CA ASP A 591 4.68 12.13 19.60
C ASP A 591 3.89 11.81 20.86
N SER A 592 3.26 10.62 20.96
CA SER A 592 2.59 10.20 22.21
C SER A 592 3.59 9.95 23.34
N LYS A 593 3.20 10.35 24.53
CA LYS A 593 3.93 10.10 25.77
C LYS A 593 2.95 9.67 26.85
N GLU A 594 3.46 9.06 27.91
CA GLU A 594 2.67 8.75 29.12
C GLU A 594 2.00 10.02 29.64
N GLY A 595 0.69 9.97 29.81
CA GLY A 595 -0.12 11.13 30.23
C GLY A 595 -0.35 12.22 29.17
N ALA A 596 0.18 12.06 27.95
CA ALA A 596 0.01 13.00 26.84
C ALA A 596 -0.17 12.24 25.52
N LEU A 597 -1.34 11.61 25.38
CA LEU A 597 -1.67 10.82 24.19
C LEU A 597 -1.95 11.69 22.97
N VAL A 598 -1.45 11.27 21.84
CA VAL A 598 -1.71 11.84 20.51
C VAL A 598 -2.34 10.77 19.64
N PHE A 599 -3.50 11.04 19.07
CA PHE A 599 -4.21 10.15 18.17
C PHE A 599 -4.21 10.68 16.74
N ASN A 600 -3.73 9.88 15.81
CA ASN A 600 -3.80 10.15 14.38
C ASN A 600 -5.08 9.55 13.80
N ARG A 601 -5.88 10.35 13.08
CA ARG A 601 -7.00 9.79 12.31
C ARG A 601 -6.46 8.96 11.15
N ILE A 602 -6.76 7.66 11.17
CA ILE A 602 -6.43 6.72 10.10
C ILE A 602 -7.33 7.02 8.90
N VAL A 603 -8.65 6.94 9.13
CA VAL A 603 -9.67 7.10 8.10
C VAL A 603 -11.02 7.48 8.72
N SER A 604 -11.85 8.23 7.99
CA SER A 604 -13.23 8.53 8.38
C SER A 604 -14.15 7.31 8.30
N LEU A 605 -15.34 7.35 8.92
CA LEU A 605 -16.32 6.25 8.85
C LEU A 605 -16.99 6.10 7.47
N LYS A 606 -17.11 7.19 6.72
CA LYS A 606 -17.74 7.19 5.39
C LYS A 606 -16.72 6.86 4.32
N SER A 607 -17.10 6.01 3.37
CA SER A 607 -16.33 5.72 2.16
C SER A 607 -16.94 6.47 0.97
N SER A 608 -16.09 7.09 0.15
CA SER A 608 -16.45 7.54 -1.20
C SER A 608 -16.29 6.41 -2.23
N TYR A 609 -15.56 5.35 -1.91
CA TYR A 609 -15.29 4.22 -2.78
C TYR A 609 -16.38 3.14 -2.63
N VAL A 610 -16.80 2.60 -3.77
CA VAL A 610 -17.73 1.47 -3.86
C VAL A 610 -17.07 0.40 -4.72
N LEU A 611 -16.99 -0.84 -4.20
CA LEU A 611 -16.48 -1.96 -4.99
C LEU A 611 -17.26 -2.10 -6.29
N PRO A 612 -16.59 -2.29 -7.44
CA PRO A 612 -17.25 -2.69 -8.68
C PRO A 612 -18.03 -4.00 -8.45
N LYS A 613 -19.27 -4.05 -8.94
CA LYS A 613 -20.11 -5.25 -8.85
C LYS A 613 -19.65 -6.32 -9.84
#